data_715a1540bf9a4e8200a54d48fd21dd71
#
_entry.id   715a1540bf9a4e8200a54d48fd21dd71
#
_cell.length_a   1.000
_cell.length_b   1.000
_cell.length_c   1.000
_cell.angle_alpha   90.00
_cell.angle_beta   90.00
_cell.angle_gamma   90.00
#
_symmetry.space_group_name_H-M   'P 1'
#
loop_
_entity.id
_entity.type
_entity.pdbx_description
1 polymer ?
#
loop_
_entity_poly.entity_id
_entity_poly.type
_entity_poly.pdbx_seq_one_letter_code
_entity_poly.pdbx_strand_id
1 'polypeptide(L)'
;MQSSEQLRELLHSVNRKSYPAYKSLKGTYQFKGYILSIDHVQGDPFASPSHISVRISHKQAGFPEEYYRNKLVAVTLADYLTRQFEKQVNHFTFRAKGSGKSGLISVTKCGQEVLERTACQITGQEITARFFVGFPANGRTINATELEKIFFEFLPVCVEKSFFYRNLSGKELEKVIFLAEDQEFIREELKRRSLVAFVNDGAILPRESGISSRPMRDCVAFSSPDSLRVSMELPHKGKITGMGIPAGITLIVGGGYHGKSTLLNALELGIYNHIAGDGREYVITDITAQKLRSEDGRFIKDVDISLFINDLPNKKDTYRCSTEDASGSTSQAAGIVEGMEAGSRVFLLDEDTSATNFMVRDSFMQQVISREKEPITPFLERAEDLFEKAGISTILVAGSSGAFFHIADTVIQMDNYVPVDITRKAKALCASYPLNDRKAPEYHAPASHRIMTKVAPAAGGKKDYYGHFKAQEKPERLKTKIHGKDGFSIGKQEVDLRYVEQLLDGEQTQTLSALLKYAVEKLIDGKRTLPEIVELLYEKLKKEGLAFLAEGYISCGYAMPRKQEVYACFNRYRRP
;
A
#
# COMPACT_ATOMS: atom_id res chain seq x y z
N MET A 1 -0.95 -21.55 30.95
CA MET A 1 -1.18 -20.11 31.12
C MET A 1 -0.87 -19.78 32.57
N GLN A 2 -0.03 -18.79 32.83
CA GLN A 2 0.40 -18.39 34.17
C GLN A 2 -0.46 -17.22 34.69
N SER A 3 -0.43 -16.94 36.00
CA SER A 3 -1.10 -15.76 36.54
C SER A 3 -0.23 -14.49 36.42
N SER A 4 -0.82 -13.31 36.58
CA SER A 4 -0.08 -12.05 36.64
C SER A 4 0.87 -12.00 37.83
N GLU A 5 0.50 -12.64 38.99
CA GLU A 5 1.34 -12.75 40.15
C GLU A 5 2.61 -13.58 39.88
N GLN A 6 2.47 -14.67 39.13
CA GLN A 6 3.63 -15.47 38.70
C GLN A 6 4.57 -14.68 37.78
N LEU A 7 4.03 -13.79 36.92
CA LEU A 7 4.88 -12.87 36.15
C LEU A 7 5.65 -11.92 37.08
N ARG A 8 5.01 -11.41 38.13
CA ARG A 8 5.66 -10.51 39.10
C ARG A 8 6.78 -11.24 39.85
N GLU A 9 6.55 -12.47 40.28
CA GLU A 9 7.58 -13.30 40.92
C GLU A 9 8.76 -13.56 39.96
N LEU A 10 8.50 -13.87 38.71
CA LEU A 10 9.53 -14.04 37.68
C LEU A 10 10.33 -12.75 37.49
N LEU A 11 9.67 -11.58 37.42
CA LEU A 11 10.33 -10.27 37.31
C LEU A 11 11.28 -10.05 38.50
N HIS A 12 10.83 -10.31 39.71
CA HIS A 12 11.68 -10.19 40.93
C HIS A 12 12.86 -11.16 40.84
N SER A 13 12.64 -12.38 40.37
CA SER A 13 13.67 -13.42 40.30
C SER A 13 14.80 -13.09 39.30
N VAL A 14 14.51 -12.32 38.25
CA VAL A 14 15.50 -11.92 37.22
C VAL A 14 16.13 -10.56 37.48
N ASN A 15 15.64 -9.80 38.46
CA ASN A 15 16.14 -8.46 38.79
C ASN A 15 17.64 -8.46 39.07
N ARG A 16 18.35 -7.46 38.55
CA ARG A 16 19.81 -7.29 38.63
C ARG A 16 20.64 -8.43 38.00
N LYS A 17 20.03 -9.39 37.30
CA LYS A 17 20.74 -10.38 36.47
C LYS A 17 21.17 -9.77 35.13
N SER A 18 21.97 -10.51 34.37
CA SER A 18 22.34 -10.14 33.02
C SER A 18 21.12 -10.13 32.09
N TYR A 19 21.10 -9.23 31.08
CA TYR A 19 19.96 -8.97 30.20
C TYR A 19 19.33 -10.23 29.56
N PRO A 20 20.10 -11.25 29.13
CA PRO A 20 19.54 -12.49 28.58
C PRO A 20 18.59 -13.25 29.51
N ALA A 21 18.64 -13.01 30.83
CA ALA A 21 17.72 -13.64 31.76
C ALA A 21 16.26 -13.20 31.56
N TYR A 22 16.00 -12.08 30.92
CA TYR A 22 14.64 -11.68 30.49
C TYR A 22 13.94 -12.71 29.58
N LYS A 23 14.68 -13.58 28.89
CA LYS A 23 14.10 -14.65 28.07
C LYS A 23 13.20 -15.60 28.84
N SER A 24 13.40 -15.76 30.15
CA SER A 24 12.54 -16.57 31.03
C SER A 24 11.13 -16.01 31.20
N LEU A 25 10.92 -14.72 30.88
CA LEU A 25 9.60 -14.09 30.92
C LEU A 25 8.74 -14.42 29.70
N LYS A 26 9.29 -15.05 28.64
CA LYS A 26 8.51 -15.43 27.48
C LYS A 26 7.39 -16.38 27.90
N GLY A 27 6.13 -16.01 27.61
CA GLY A 27 4.98 -16.79 28.03
C GLY A 27 3.68 -16.02 27.95
N THR A 28 2.61 -16.63 28.47
CA THR A 28 1.25 -16.09 28.42
C THR A 28 0.71 -16.00 29.86
N TYR A 29 0.20 -14.82 30.21
CA TYR A 29 -0.18 -14.45 31.56
C TYR A 29 -1.60 -13.92 31.63
N GLN A 30 -2.37 -14.41 32.61
CA GLN A 30 -3.74 -13.95 32.84
C GLN A 30 -3.73 -12.69 33.69
N PHE A 31 -4.23 -11.61 33.13
CA PHE A 31 -4.53 -10.34 33.80
C PHE A 31 -6.05 -10.18 34.00
N LYS A 32 -6.46 -9.20 34.80
CA LYS A 32 -7.87 -8.88 34.98
C LYS A 32 -8.46 -8.33 33.67
N GLY A 33 -9.29 -9.12 33.01
CA GLY A 33 -10.00 -8.72 31.79
C GLY A 33 -9.26 -8.96 30.49
N TYR A 34 -7.99 -9.40 30.48
CA TYR A 34 -7.24 -9.71 29.26
C TYR A 34 -6.13 -10.72 29.53
N ILE A 35 -5.60 -11.26 28.46
CA ILE A 35 -4.44 -12.15 28.46
C ILE A 35 -3.26 -11.38 27.86
N LEU A 36 -2.16 -11.27 28.60
CA LEU A 36 -0.88 -10.71 28.13
C LEU A 36 0.01 -11.83 27.63
N SER A 37 0.61 -11.69 26.46
CA SER A 37 1.63 -12.61 25.96
C SER A 37 2.93 -11.85 25.69
N ILE A 38 4.04 -12.38 26.18
CA ILE A 38 5.40 -11.96 25.84
C ILE A 38 5.87 -12.90 24.74
N ASP A 39 5.69 -12.49 23.47
CA ASP A 39 5.87 -13.34 22.30
C ASP A 39 7.35 -13.47 21.91
N HIS A 40 8.10 -12.37 22.06
CA HIS A 40 9.54 -12.31 21.83
C HIS A 40 10.21 -11.36 22.81
N VAL A 41 11.35 -11.74 23.33
CA VAL A 41 12.17 -10.91 24.20
C VAL A 41 13.42 -10.46 23.45
N GLN A 42 13.67 -9.15 23.41
CA GLN A 42 14.87 -8.57 22.81
C GLN A 42 16.15 -9.11 23.47
N GLY A 43 17.21 -9.25 22.70
CA GLY A 43 18.47 -9.84 23.18
C GLY A 43 19.37 -8.87 23.96
N ASP A 44 19.16 -7.55 23.78
CA ASP A 44 20.00 -6.47 24.31
C ASP A 44 19.16 -5.17 24.37
N PRO A 45 19.40 -4.25 25.33
CA PRO A 45 18.63 -2.99 25.44
C PRO A 45 18.65 -2.10 24.19
N PHE A 46 19.64 -2.27 23.32
CA PHE A 46 19.81 -1.49 22.09
C PHE A 46 19.23 -2.20 20.85
N ALA A 47 18.89 -3.48 20.97
CA ALA A 47 18.29 -4.28 19.89
C ALA A 47 16.84 -3.84 19.58
N SER A 48 16.20 -4.47 18.59
CA SER A 48 14.77 -4.29 18.33
C SER A 48 13.97 -4.66 19.57
N PRO A 49 12.90 -3.89 19.92
CA PRO A 49 12.14 -4.08 21.14
C PRO A 49 11.48 -5.46 21.23
N SER A 50 11.09 -5.85 22.42
CA SER A 50 10.33 -7.09 22.67
C SER A 50 8.93 -6.98 22.07
N HIS A 51 8.39 -8.11 21.59
CA HIS A 51 7.06 -8.20 21.01
C HIS A 51 6.07 -8.70 22.04
N ILE A 52 5.03 -7.92 22.24
CA ILE A 52 3.99 -8.16 23.23
C ILE A 52 2.65 -8.19 22.53
N SER A 53 1.75 -9.06 22.98
CA SER A 53 0.36 -9.04 22.57
C SER A 53 -0.60 -9.11 23.75
N VAL A 54 -1.77 -8.52 23.58
CA VAL A 54 -2.90 -8.65 24.50
C VAL A 54 -4.11 -9.21 23.76
N ARG A 55 -4.83 -10.14 24.39
CA ARG A 55 -6.05 -10.73 23.87
C ARG A 55 -7.20 -10.49 24.83
N ILE A 56 -8.34 -10.05 24.28
CA ILE A 56 -9.52 -9.66 25.04
C ILE A 56 -10.72 -10.31 24.38
N SER A 57 -11.43 -11.20 25.08
CA SER A 57 -12.66 -11.78 24.54
C SER A 57 -13.74 -10.71 24.34
N HIS A 58 -14.63 -10.87 23.35
CA HIS A 58 -15.75 -9.93 23.13
C HIS A 58 -16.64 -9.78 24.37
N LYS A 59 -16.82 -10.85 25.16
CA LYS A 59 -17.54 -10.80 26.43
C LYS A 59 -16.92 -9.81 27.42
N GLN A 60 -15.60 -9.68 27.43
CA GLN A 60 -14.88 -8.76 28.31
C GLN A 60 -14.78 -7.36 27.72
N ALA A 61 -14.49 -7.26 26.40
CA ALA A 61 -14.36 -5.99 25.69
C ALA A 61 -15.69 -5.25 25.59
N GLY A 62 -16.81 -5.96 25.47
CA GLY A 62 -18.18 -5.41 25.52
C GLY A 62 -18.63 -4.71 24.23
N PHE A 63 -17.93 -4.91 23.11
CA PHE A 63 -18.38 -4.34 21.82
C PHE A 63 -19.63 -5.06 21.31
N PRO A 64 -20.64 -4.31 20.81
CA PRO A 64 -21.77 -4.87 20.09
C PRO A 64 -21.30 -5.67 18.86
N GLU A 65 -21.97 -6.76 18.55
CA GLU A 65 -21.62 -7.65 17.42
C GLU A 65 -21.67 -6.95 16.07
N GLU A 66 -22.53 -5.96 15.93
CA GLU A 66 -22.64 -5.11 14.74
C GLU A 66 -21.32 -4.41 14.36
N TYR A 67 -20.41 -4.15 15.31
CA TYR A 67 -19.12 -3.49 15.08
C TYR A 67 -18.02 -4.45 14.60
N TYR A 68 -18.31 -5.73 14.44
CA TYR A 68 -17.39 -6.71 13.85
C TYR A 68 -18.10 -7.79 13.00
N ARG A 69 -19.37 -7.54 12.57
CA ARG A 69 -20.23 -8.45 11.80
C ARG A 69 -19.64 -8.87 10.44
N ASN A 70 -18.79 -8.04 9.85
CA ASN A 70 -18.14 -8.31 8.58
C ASN A 70 -16.71 -7.74 8.56
N LYS A 71 -15.95 -8.07 7.52
CA LYS A 71 -14.54 -7.69 7.41
C LYS A 71 -14.33 -6.16 7.39
N LEU A 72 -15.16 -5.41 6.63
CA LEU A 72 -15.05 -3.95 6.53
C LEU A 72 -15.13 -3.30 7.92
N VAL A 73 -16.18 -3.62 8.65
CA VAL A 73 -16.45 -3.05 9.97
C VAL A 73 -15.40 -3.49 10.99
N ALA A 74 -14.98 -4.77 10.96
CA ALA A 74 -13.94 -5.29 11.84
C ALA A 74 -12.58 -4.59 11.61
N VAL A 75 -12.18 -4.36 10.36
CA VAL A 75 -10.95 -3.63 10.01
C VAL A 75 -11.04 -2.17 10.45
N THR A 76 -12.19 -1.53 10.25
CA THR A 76 -12.45 -0.14 10.67
C THR A 76 -12.38 0.00 12.19
N LEU A 77 -13.00 -0.92 12.93
CA LEU A 77 -12.90 -0.96 14.39
C LEU A 77 -11.44 -1.19 14.83
N ALA A 78 -10.72 -2.12 14.22
CA ALA A 78 -9.33 -2.42 14.56
C ALA A 78 -8.42 -1.20 14.34
N ASP A 79 -8.60 -0.46 13.25
CA ASP A 79 -7.87 0.79 12.97
C ASP A 79 -8.18 1.86 14.03
N TYR A 80 -9.47 2.06 14.36
CA TYR A 80 -9.88 2.98 15.42
C TYR A 80 -9.24 2.63 16.77
N LEU A 81 -9.29 1.35 17.17
CA LEU A 81 -8.70 0.88 18.44
C LEU A 81 -7.18 1.03 18.45
N THR A 82 -6.50 0.80 17.32
CA THR A 82 -5.06 1.03 17.18
C THR A 82 -4.72 2.49 17.45
N ARG A 83 -5.48 3.43 16.88
CA ARG A 83 -5.30 4.87 17.11
C ARG A 83 -5.57 5.29 18.55
N GLN A 84 -6.60 4.71 19.19
CA GLN A 84 -6.84 4.97 20.62
C GLN A 84 -5.69 4.44 21.47
N PHE A 85 -5.19 3.23 21.17
CA PHE A 85 -4.08 2.64 21.88
C PHE A 85 -2.77 3.42 21.69
N GLU A 86 -2.47 3.89 20.48
CA GLU A 86 -1.35 4.79 20.19
C GLU A 86 -1.38 6.04 21.08
N LYS A 87 -2.55 6.71 21.18
CA LYS A 87 -2.72 7.87 22.07
C LYS A 87 -2.36 7.53 23.52
N GLN A 88 -2.84 6.38 24.03
CA GLN A 88 -2.60 6.00 25.42
C GLN A 88 -1.13 5.64 25.66
N VAL A 89 -0.50 4.83 24.80
CA VAL A 89 0.90 4.43 25.00
C VAL A 89 1.86 5.62 24.87
N ASN A 90 1.54 6.62 24.04
CA ASN A 90 2.34 7.84 23.92
C ASN A 90 2.43 8.65 25.22
N HIS A 91 1.46 8.51 26.13
CA HIS A 91 1.53 9.13 27.46
C HIS A 91 2.53 8.44 28.39
N PHE A 92 2.85 7.17 28.16
CA PHE A 92 3.66 6.36 29.05
C PHE A 92 5.03 5.96 28.47
N THR A 93 5.20 6.06 27.14
CA THR A 93 6.46 5.70 26.50
C THR A 93 7.63 6.49 27.08
N PHE A 94 8.74 5.81 27.39
CA PHE A 94 9.94 6.33 28.06
C PHE A 94 9.74 6.91 29.48
N ARG A 95 8.60 6.68 30.13
CA ARG A 95 8.45 7.00 31.56
C ARG A 95 9.25 6.03 32.44
N ALA A 96 9.24 4.74 32.13
CA ALA A 96 10.15 3.77 32.70
C ALA A 96 11.59 4.05 32.23
N LYS A 97 12.53 4.07 33.14
CA LYS A 97 13.91 4.52 32.90
C LYS A 97 14.86 3.37 32.61
N GLY A 98 15.92 3.67 31.87
CA GLY A 98 16.99 2.73 31.57
C GLY A 98 17.81 3.08 30.35
N SER A 99 18.71 2.20 29.94
CA SER A 99 19.62 2.37 28.82
C SER A 99 18.97 1.94 27.48
N GLY A 100 19.40 2.52 26.39
CA GLY A 100 18.98 2.17 25.03
C GLY A 100 17.48 2.42 24.81
N LYS A 101 16.74 1.39 24.42
CA LYS A 101 15.29 1.44 24.19
C LYS A 101 14.45 1.15 25.44
N SER A 102 15.06 1.15 26.63
CA SER A 102 14.36 0.92 27.89
C SER A 102 13.16 1.86 28.04
N GLY A 103 12.02 1.31 28.42
CA GLY A 103 10.81 2.08 28.66
C GLY A 103 10.03 2.48 27.39
N LEU A 104 10.50 2.13 26.20
CA LEU A 104 9.74 2.30 24.96
C LEU A 104 8.47 1.45 25.05
N ILE A 105 7.33 2.06 24.78
CA ILE A 105 6.07 1.37 24.46
C ILE A 105 5.63 1.97 23.13
N SER A 106 5.48 1.17 22.10
CA SER A 106 5.09 1.65 20.78
C SER A 106 4.20 0.67 20.03
N VAL A 107 3.29 1.20 19.27
CA VAL A 107 2.42 0.49 18.33
C VAL A 107 2.52 1.19 16.97
N THR A 108 1.92 0.62 15.95
CA THR A 108 1.77 1.24 14.64
C THR A 108 1.29 2.68 14.75
N LYS A 109 1.96 3.59 14.04
CA LYS A 109 1.50 4.96 13.85
C LYS A 109 0.69 5.04 12.57
N CYS A 110 -0.64 5.12 12.70
CA CYS A 110 -1.55 5.17 11.55
C CYS A 110 -1.52 6.54 10.87
N GLY A 111 -1.55 6.54 9.51
CA GLY A 111 -1.76 7.74 8.68
C GLY A 111 -3.24 8.17 8.63
N GLN A 112 -3.64 8.85 7.55
CA GLN A 112 -5.03 9.27 7.34
C GLN A 112 -5.90 8.14 6.77
N GLU A 113 -5.28 7.12 6.20
CA GLU A 113 -5.92 6.00 5.54
C GLU A 113 -6.16 4.86 6.54
N VAL A 114 -7.22 4.09 6.29
CA VAL A 114 -7.58 2.89 7.05
C VAL A 114 -7.01 1.66 6.39
N LEU A 115 -6.18 0.90 7.10
CA LEU A 115 -5.56 -0.34 6.62
C LEU A 115 -5.85 -1.53 7.55
N GLU A 116 -6.00 -2.71 6.97
CA GLU A 116 -5.96 -3.96 7.73
C GLU A 116 -4.51 -4.20 8.21
N ARG A 117 -4.33 -4.27 9.55
CA ARG A 117 -3.00 -4.38 10.18
C ARG A 117 -2.96 -5.51 11.20
N THR A 118 -1.75 -6.04 11.43
CA THR A 118 -1.54 -6.99 12.54
C THR A 118 -1.45 -6.29 13.91
N ALA A 119 -1.29 -4.99 13.94
CA ALA A 119 -1.28 -4.20 15.19
C ALA A 119 -2.56 -4.42 16.02
N CYS A 120 -3.71 -4.47 15.36
CA CYS A 120 -4.98 -4.88 15.97
C CYS A 120 -5.76 -5.75 14.99
N GLN A 121 -6.23 -6.88 15.47
CA GLN A 121 -7.06 -7.81 14.71
C GLN A 121 -8.29 -8.18 15.53
N ILE A 122 -9.44 -8.21 14.86
CA ILE A 122 -10.72 -8.56 15.46
C ILE A 122 -11.27 -9.78 14.73
N THR A 123 -11.51 -10.82 15.50
CA THR A 123 -12.16 -12.06 15.03
C THR A 123 -13.54 -12.17 15.64
N GLY A 124 -14.32 -13.18 15.29
CA GLY A 124 -15.62 -13.45 15.95
C GLY A 124 -15.51 -13.84 17.44
N GLN A 125 -14.30 -14.04 17.96
CA GLN A 125 -14.08 -14.51 19.34
C GLN A 125 -13.41 -13.45 20.23
N GLU A 126 -12.42 -12.73 19.72
CA GLU A 126 -11.58 -11.85 20.51
C GLU A 126 -10.97 -10.69 19.70
N ILE A 127 -10.53 -9.69 20.43
CA ILE A 127 -9.66 -8.61 19.98
C ILE A 127 -8.23 -8.98 20.36
N THR A 128 -7.31 -8.95 19.40
CA THR A 128 -5.89 -9.13 19.63
C THR A 128 -5.13 -7.87 19.23
N ALA A 129 -4.48 -7.21 20.18
CA ALA A 129 -3.60 -6.07 19.93
C ALA A 129 -2.14 -6.46 20.15
N ARG A 130 -1.25 -5.99 19.25
CA ARG A 130 0.19 -6.26 19.26
C ARG A 130 0.97 -4.96 19.26
N PHE A 131 2.05 -4.94 20.03
CA PHE A 131 2.87 -3.73 20.21
C PHE A 131 4.29 -4.11 20.66
N PHE A 132 5.13 -3.11 20.77
CA PHE A 132 6.52 -3.27 21.17
C PHE A 132 6.76 -2.69 22.55
N VAL A 133 7.61 -3.37 23.34
CA VAL A 133 8.09 -2.88 24.63
C VAL A 133 9.60 -3.03 24.72
N GLY A 134 10.29 -1.93 24.99
CA GLY A 134 11.70 -1.91 25.30
C GLY A 134 11.92 -2.29 26.76
N PHE A 135 12.45 -3.48 27.02
CA PHE A 135 12.66 -3.99 28.39
C PHE A 135 13.77 -3.21 29.10
N PRO A 136 13.48 -2.64 30.29
CA PRO A 136 14.40 -1.77 31.02
C PRO A 136 15.67 -2.45 31.53
N ALA A 137 16.80 -1.74 31.39
CA ALA A 137 18.07 -2.15 31.94
C ALA A 137 18.94 -0.94 32.32
N ASN A 138 19.84 -1.13 33.27
CA ASN A 138 20.94 -0.22 33.57
C ASN A 138 22.22 -0.80 32.93
N GLY A 139 22.69 -0.18 31.82
CA GLY A 139 23.65 -0.83 30.95
C GLY A 139 23.07 -2.12 30.36
N ARG A 140 23.62 -3.27 30.72
CA ARG A 140 23.13 -4.62 30.40
C ARG A 140 22.61 -5.41 31.60
N THR A 141 22.38 -4.74 32.71
CA THR A 141 21.83 -5.33 33.94
C THR A 141 20.34 -5.05 33.99
N ILE A 142 19.53 -6.07 34.19
CA ILE A 142 18.07 -6.01 34.26
C ILE A 142 17.62 -5.02 35.35
N ASN A 143 16.69 -4.15 34.99
CA ASN A 143 15.91 -3.30 35.88
C ASN A 143 14.44 -3.76 35.86
N ALA A 144 14.15 -4.83 36.62
CA ALA A 144 12.81 -5.42 36.61
C ALA A 144 11.75 -4.53 37.26
N THR A 145 12.12 -3.66 38.18
CA THR A 145 11.21 -2.70 38.84
C THR A 145 10.59 -1.74 37.79
N GLU A 146 11.38 -1.28 36.83
CA GLU A 146 10.86 -0.42 35.78
C GLU A 146 9.99 -1.20 34.78
N LEU A 147 10.29 -2.48 34.51
CA LEU A 147 9.44 -3.33 33.68
C LEU A 147 8.12 -3.67 34.39
N GLU A 148 8.15 -3.85 35.70
CA GLU A 148 6.95 -4.05 36.50
C GLU A 148 6.00 -2.86 36.39
N LYS A 149 6.49 -1.61 36.45
CA LYS A 149 5.66 -0.41 36.20
C LYS A 149 4.98 -0.47 34.82
N ILE A 150 5.72 -0.91 33.78
CA ILE A 150 5.13 -1.03 32.45
C ILE A 150 3.97 -2.03 32.44
N PHE A 151 4.15 -3.23 32.95
CA PHE A 151 3.15 -4.29 32.88
C PHE A 151 2.00 -4.15 33.85
N PHE A 152 2.23 -3.57 35.04
CA PHE A 152 1.24 -3.53 36.11
C PHE A 152 0.63 -2.15 36.39
N GLU A 153 1.25 -1.06 35.89
CA GLU A 153 0.72 0.29 36.08
C GLU A 153 0.31 0.92 34.72
N PHE A 154 1.22 0.96 33.74
CA PHE A 154 1.01 1.70 32.49
C PHE A 154 0.12 0.94 31.51
N LEU A 155 0.47 -0.31 31.23
CA LEU A 155 -0.23 -1.12 30.23
C LEU A 155 -1.68 -1.41 30.60
N PRO A 156 -2.05 -1.74 31.86
CA PRO A 156 -3.45 -1.91 32.22
C PRO A 156 -4.32 -0.69 31.92
N VAL A 157 -3.80 0.52 32.17
CA VAL A 157 -4.51 1.78 31.84
C VAL A 157 -4.66 1.94 30.34
N CYS A 158 -3.60 1.67 29.56
CA CYS A 158 -3.66 1.75 28.10
C CYS A 158 -4.68 0.75 27.53
N VAL A 159 -4.65 -0.50 27.98
CA VAL A 159 -5.55 -1.56 27.53
C VAL A 159 -7.01 -1.22 27.90
N GLU A 160 -7.26 -0.80 29.14
CA GLU A 160 -8.61 -0.50 29.61
C GLU A 160 -9.22 0.69 28.84
N LYS A 161 -8.48 1.75 28.64
CA LYS A 161 -8.95 2.95 27.92
C LYS A 161 -9.12 2.76 26.41
N SER A 162 -8.44 1.75 25.81
CA SER A 162 -8.43 1.58 24.36
C SER A 162 -9.31 0.44 23.88
N PHE A 163 -9.44 -0.66 24.63
CA PHE A 163 -10.04 -1.91 24.13
C PHE A 163 -11.32 -2.34 24.86
N PHE A 164 -11.83 -1.53 25.78
CA PHE A 164 -13.11 -1.79 26.44
C PHE A 164 -14.14 -0.77 26.00
N TYR A 165 -15.24 -1.22 25.41
CA TYR A 165 -16.30 -0.38 24.84
C TYR A 165 -16.83 0.64 25.84
N ARG A 166 -17.01 0.26 27.10
CA ARG A 166 -17.49 1.15 28.19
C ARG A 166 -16.63 2.41 28.42
N ASN A 167 -15.37 2.40 27.95
CA ASN A 167 -14.42 3.51 28.13
C ASN A 167 -14.23 4.33 26.87
N LEU A 168 -14.94 4.00 25.78
CA LEU A 168 -14.93 4.69 24.50
C LEU A 168 -16.22 5.45 24.27
N SER A 169 -16.16 6.46 23.42
CA SER A 169 -17.35 7.18 22.98
C SER A 169 -18.10 6.35 21.93
N GLY A 170 -19.25 5.77 22.30
CA GLY A 170 -20.09 5.01 21.39
C GLY A 170 -20.50 5.84 20.16
N LYS A 171 -20.81 7.15 20.36
CA LYS A 171 -21.17 8.06 19.25
C LYS A 171 -20.02 8.33 18.26
N GLU A 172 -18.78 8.41 18.76
CA GLU A 172 -17.62 8.57 17.87
C GLU A 172 -17.35 7.28 17.10
N LEU A 173 -17.43 6.14 17.77
CA LEU A 173 -17.25 4.85 17.14
C LEU A 173 -18.30 4.58 16.06
N GLU A 174 -19.57 4.87 16.35
CA GLU A 174 -20.67 4.77 15.38
C GLU A 174 -20.40 5.62 14.13
N LYS A 175 -19.96 6.87 14.29
CA LYS A 175 -19.57 7.73 13.16
C LYS A 175 -18.44 7.15 12.33
N VAL A 176 -17.46 6.50 12.95
CA VAL A 176 -16.33 5.86 12.24
C VAL A 176 -16.83 4.68 11.41
N ILE A 177 -17.73 3.86 11.97
CA ILE A 177 -18.32 2.73 11.24
C ILE A 177 -19.22 3.22 10.10
N PHE A 178 -20.09 4.19 10.35
CA PHE A 178 -20.98 4.77 9.35
C PHE A 178 -20.21 5.39 8.18
N LEU A 179 -19.10 6.07 8.47
CA LEU A 179 -18.22 6.59 7.42
C LEU A 179 -17.66 5.47 6.52
N ALA A 180 -17.20 4.38 7.11
CA ALA A 180 -16.66 3.26 6.33
C ALA A 180 -17.73 2.59 5.47
N GLU A 181 -18.95 2.45 5.96
CA GLU A 181 -20.09 1.91 5.20
C GLU A 181 -20.52 2.85 4.08
N ASP A 182 -20.53 4.16 4.32
CA ASP A 182 -20.79 5.18 3.29
C ASP A 182 -19.70 5.16 2.19
N GLN A 183 -18.42 5.01 2.56
CA GLN A 183 -17.32 4.90 1.61
C GLN A 183 -17.43 3.64 0.73
N GLU A 184 -17.79 2.50 1.32
CA GLU A 184 -18.00 1.27 0.56
C GLU A 184 -19.21 1.39 -0.37
N PHE A 185 -20.31 2.01 0.08
CA PHE A 185 -21.46 2.30 -0.77
C PHE A 185 -21.08 3.14 -1.99
N ILE A 186 -20.23 4.18 -1.83
CA ILE A 186 -19.74 4.96 -2.97
C ILE A 186 -18.95 4.07 -3.94
N ARG A 187 -18.09 3.13 -3.46
CA ARG A 187 -17.36 2.19 -4.33
C ARG A 187 -18.31 1.32 -5.16
N GLU A 188 -19.42 0.87 -4.58
CA GLU A 188 -20.44 0.10 -5.30
C GLU A 188 -21.17 0.98 -6.32
N GLU A 189 -21.51 2.23 -5.96
CA GLU A 189 -22.13 3.20 -6.85
C GLU A 189 -21.23 3.57 -8.03
N LEU A 190 -19.90 3.68 -7.86
CA LEU A 190 -18.97 3.88 -8.98
C LEU A 190 -19.18 2.80 -10.06
N LYS A 191 -19.21 1.53 -9.65
CA LYS A 191 -19.41 0.41 -10.58
C LYS A 191 -20.78 0.49 -11.26
N ARG A 192 -21.85 0.72 -10.49
CA ARG A 192 -23.23 0.78 -10.99
C ARG A 192 -23.44 1.92 -12.00
N ARG A 193 -22.72 3.03 -11.84
CA ARG A 193 -22.86 4.23 -12.68
C ARG A 193 -21.78 4.34 -13.75
N SER A 194 -20.95 3.32 -13.94
CA SER A 194 -19.80 3.37 -14.86
C SER A 194 -18.88 4.57 -14.58
N LEU A 195 -18.63 4.85 -13.30
CA LEU A 195 -17.66 5.84 -12.83
C LEU A 195 -16.38 5.14 -12.37
N VAL A 196 -15.26 5.82 -12.52
CA VAL A 196 -13.95 5.36 -12.04
C VAL A 196 -13.48 6.10 -10.79
N ALA A 197 -14.04 7.28 -10.53
CA ALA A 197 -13.78 8.03 -9.32
C ALA A 197 -14.94 8.98 -8.97
N PHE A 198 -14.98 9.39 -7.71
CA PHE A 198 -15.88 10.40 -7.18
C PHE A 198 -15.12 11.34 -6.24
N VAL A 199 -15.34 12.64 -6.37
CA VAL A 199 -14.79 13.68 -5.49
C VAL A 199 -15.93 14.53 -4.97
N ASN A 200 -16.24 14.45 -3.68
CA ASN A 200 -17.37 15.19 -3.09
C ASN A 200 -17.14 16.70 -3.06
N ASP A 201 -18.21 17.46 -3.20
CA ASP A 201 -18.20 18.89 -2.96
C ASP A 201 -17.85 19.19 -1.49
N GLY A 202 -16.99 20.19 -1.28
CA GLY A 202 -16.48 20.53 0.05
C GLY A 202 -15.23 19.74 0.47
N ALA A 203 -14.72 18.82 -0.34
CA ALA A 203 -13.48 18.09 -0.04
C ALA A 203 -12.27 19.03 0.09
N ILE A 204 -11.39 18.72 1.02
CA ILE A 204 -10.09 19.38 1.21
C ILE A 204 -9.01 18.53 0.58
N LEU A 205 -8.65 18.84 -0.66
CA LEU A 205 -7.70 18.03 -1.42
C LEU A 205 -6.24 18.29 -1.04
N PRO A 206 -5.77 19.54 -0.81
CA PRO A 206 -4.38 19.81 -0.51
C PRO A 206 -3.97 19.37 0.90
N ARG A 207 -2.69 19.09 1.07
CA ARG A 207 -2.05 18.75 2.35
C ARG A 207 -1.25 19.94 2.88
N GLU A 208 -1.03 20.00 4.20
CA GLU A 208 -0.29 21.09 4.86
C GLU A 208 1.10 21.33 4.24
N SER A 209 1.77 20.25 3.82
CA SER A 209 3.09 20.30 3.15
C SER A 209 3.34 19.02 2.36
N GLY A 210 4.42 18.99 1.58
CA GLY A 210 4.82 17.79 0.81
C GLY A 210 5.20 16.57 1.66
N ILE A 211 5.40 16.74 2.96
CA ILE A 211 5.74 15.65 3.90
C ILE A 211 4.63 15.38 4.93
N SER A 212 3.56 16.17 4.93
CA SER A 212 2.41 16.02 5.85
C SER A 212 1.25 15.37 5.12
N SER A 213 0.63 14.37 5.73
CA SER A 213 -0.64 13.79 5.27
C SER A 213 -1.87 14.54 5.78
N ARG A 214 -1.70 15.57 6.65
CA ARG A 214 -2.80 16.32 7.22
C ARG A 214 -3.44 17.28 6.22
N PRO A 215 -4.76 17.50 6.28
CA PRO A 215 -5.42 18.46 5.41
C PRO A 215 -4.93 19.89 5.64
N MET A 216 -4.80 20.67 4.57
CA MET A 216 -4.52 22.11 4.64
C MET A 216 -5.72 22.83 5.23
N ARG A 217 -5.49 23.79 6.16
CA ARG A 217 -6.58 24.50 6.83
C ARG A 217 -7.19 25.60 5.96
N ASP A 218 -6.35 26.46 5.40
CA ASP A 218 -6.79 27.61 4.60
C ASP A 218 -6.58 27.29 3.11
N CYS A 219 -7.59 26.67 2.48
CA CYS A 219 -7.55 26.30 1.08
C CYS A 219 -8.94 26.41 0.43
N VAL A 220 -8.94 26.40 -0.90
CA VAL A 220 -10.18 26.32 -1.67
C VAL A 220 -10.75 24.90 -1.54
N ALA A 221 -11.96 24.79 -1.01
CA ALA A 221 -12.70 23.54 -0.96
C ALA A 221 -13.12 23.12 -2.39
N PHE A 222 -13.11 21.82 -2.64
CA PHE A 222 -13.48 21.29 -3.96
C PHE A 222 -14.95 21.59 -4.28
N SER A 223 -15.23 21.97 -5.53
CA SER A 223 -16.57 22.18 -6.06
C SER A 223 -16.68 21.58 -7.46
N SER A 224 -17.63 20.69 -7.65
CA SER A 224 -17.81 19.97 -8.93
C SER A 224 -18.38 20.88 -10.00
N PRO A 225 -17.94 20.75 -11.28
CA PRO A 225 -18.62 21.38 -12.41
C PRO A 225 -20.00 20.75 -12.61
N ASP A 226 -21.01 21.56 -12.98
CA ASP A 226 -22.41 21.12 -13.07
C ASP A 226 -22.62 19.92 -14.01
N SER A 227 -21.87 19.88 -15.11
CA SER A 227 -21.95 18.80 -16.12
C SER A 227 -21.46 17.44 -15.63
N LEU A 228 -20.56 17.42 -14.63
CA LEU A 228 -20.01 16.21 -14.03
C LEU A 228 -20.55 15.97 -12.61
N ARG A 229 -21.46 16.84 -12.14
CA ARG A 229 -22.03 16.71 -10.81
C ARG A 229 -22.94 15.50 -10.70
N VAL A 230 -22.65 14.65 -9.76
CA VAL A 230 -23.43 13.46 -9.41
C VAL A 230 -23.93 13.59 -7.98
N SER A 231 -25.17 13.14 -7.76
CA SER A 231 -25.77 13.07 -6.41
C SER A 231 -25.89 11.60 -6.01
N MET A 232 -25.50 11.31 -4.76
CA MET A 232 -25.63 9.98 -4.16
C MET A 232 -26.35 10.11 -2.80
N GLU A 233 -27.23 9.16 -2.50
CA GLU A 233 -27.90 9.05 -1.20
C GLU A 233 -27.15 7.99 -0.39
N LEU A 234 -26.32 8.42 0.55
CA LEU A 234 -25.53 7.53 1.37
C LEU A 234 -26.35 6.91 2.49
N PRO A 235 -26.05 5.70 2.93
CA PRO A 235 -26.82 5.01 3.98
C PRO A 235 -26.90 5.78 5.30
N HIS A 236 -25.87 6.53 5.67
CA HIS A 236 -25.80 7.19 6.97
C HIS A 236 -25.70 8.71 6.87
N LYS A 237 -24.89 9.24 5.96
CA LYS A 237 -24.74 10.70 5.81
C LYS A 237 -25.91 11.35 5.07
N GLY A 238 -26.70 10.55 4.32
CA GLY A 238 -27.74 11.06 3.44
C GLY A 238 -27.19 11.61 2.13
N LYS A 239 -27.83 12.62 1.56
CA LYS A 239 -27.48 13.13 0.23
C LYS A 239 -26.14 13.86 0.22
N ILE A 240 -25.26 13.43 -0.67
CA ILE A 240 -24.03 14.16 -1.02
C ILE A 240 -24.01 14.46 -2.51
N THR A 241 -23.25 15.50 -2.90
CA THR A 241 -22.94 15.84 -4.29
C THR A 241 -21.44 15.87 -4.51
N GLY A 242 -21.03 15.69 -5.75
CA GLY A 242 -19.63 15.73 -6.11
C GLY A 242 -19.40 15.46 -7.58
N MET A 243 -18.17 15.55 -8.01
CA MET A 243 -17.76 15.25 -9.38
C MET A 243 -17.60 13.73 -9.56
N GLY A 244 -18.38 13.15 -10.45
CA GLY A 244 -18.19 11.80 -10.95
C GLY A 244 -17.27 11.80 -12.17
N ILE A 245 -16.18 11.03 -12.14
CA ILE A 245 -15.32 10.83 -13.30
C ILE A 245 -15.78 9.57 -14.02
N PRO A 246 -16.27 9.67 -15.25
CA PRO A 246 -16.79 8.52 -16.01
C PRO A 246 -15.67 7.57 -16.45
N ALA A 247 -16.02 6.33 -16.74
CA ALA A 247 -15.14 5.40 -17.44
C ALA A 247 -14.79 5.97 -18.83
N GLY A 248 -13.57 5.68 -19.30
CA GLY A 248 -13.01 6.25 -20.54
C GLY A 248 -11.71 6.99 -20.29
N ILE A 249 -11.41 7.95 -21.14
CA ILE A 249 -10.19 8.75 -21.07
C ILE A 249 -10.53 10.15 -20.55
N THR A 250 -10.11 10.44 -19.32
CA THR A 250 -10.27 11.75 -18.68
C THR A 250 -8.95 12.50 -18.70
N LEU A 251 -8.95 13.70 -19.28
CA LEU A 251 -7.80 14.59 -19.31
C LEU A 251 -7.98 15.71 -18.29
N ILE A 252 -7.00 15.89 -17.40
CA ILE A 252 -6.94 17.00 -16.45
C ILE A 252 -5.86 17.97 -16.92
N VAL A 253 -6.25 19.20 -17.24
CA VAL A 253 -5.38 20.26 -17.77
C VAL A 253 -5.42 21.51 -16.93
N GLY A 254 -4.58 22.50 -17.24
CA GLY A 254 -4.54 23.81 -16.57
C GLY A 254 -3.12 24.32 -16.42
N GLY A 255 -2.97 25.57 -16.06
CA GLY A 255 -1.67 26.19 -15.83
C GLY A 255 -0.88 25.55 -14.67
N GLY A 256 0.39 25.92 -14.54
CA GLY A 256 1.18 25.55 -13.37
C GLY A 256 0.52 26.04 -12.07
N TYR A 257 0.62 25.28 -11.00
CA TYR A 257 0.08 25.60 -9.67
C TYR A 257 -1.44 25.75 -9.52
N HIS A 258 -2.23 25.37 -10.53
CA HIS A 258 -3.69 25.42 -10.46
C HIS A 258 -4.34 24.18 -9.81
N GLY A 259 -3.56 23.24 -9.26
CA GLY A 259 -4.08 22.13 -8.46
C GLY A 259 -4.25 20.79 -9.21
N LYS A 260 -3.75 20.66 -10.46
CA LYS A 260 -3.81 19.39 -11.23
C LYS A 260 -3.26 18.19 -10.46
N SER A 261 -1.99 18.29 -10.04
CA SER A 261 -1.33 17.20 -9.29
C SER A 261 -1.95 16.98 -7.91
N THR A 262 -2.55 18.02 -7.30
CA THR A 262 -3.30 17.89 -6.04
C THR A 262 -4.54 17.03 -6.22
N LEU A 263 -5.30 17.25 -7.30
CA LEU A 263 -6.47 16.42 -7.65
C LEU A 263 -6.02 14.99 -7.96
N LEU A 264 -4.97 14.81 -8.78
CA LEU A 264 -4.45 13.49 -9.11
C LEU A 264 -4.00 12.72 -7.86
N ASN A 265 -3.28 13.37 -6.93
CA ASN A 265 -2.85 12.75 -5.67
C ASN A 265 -4.02 12.38 -4.76
N ALA A 266 -5.11 13.15 -4.78
CA ALA A 266 -6.31 12.78 -4.05
C ALA A 266 -6.99 11.55 -4.66
N LEU A 267 -7.06 11.47 -5.99
CA LEU A 267 -7.57 10.30 -6.71
C LEU A 267 -6.68 9.07 -6.53
N GLU A 268 -5.37 9.25 -6.52
CA GLU A 268 -4.38 8.20 -6.28
C GLU A 268 -4.59 7.49 -4.94
N LEU A 269 -4.88 8.25 -3.87
CA LEU A 269 -5.13 7.72 -2.53
C LEU A 269 -6.60 7.38 -2.27
N GLY A 270 -7.52 7.78 -3.14
CA GLY A 270 -8.94 7.44 -3.09
C GLY A 270 -9.27 5.95 -3.20
N ILE A 271 -8.27 5.13 -3.48
CA ILE A 271 -8.34 3.65 -3.41
C ILE A 271 -8.47 3.14 -1.97
N TYR A 272 -8.07 3.93 -0.98
CA TYR A 272 -8.18 3.62 0.44
C TYR A 272 -9.37 4.34 1.07
N ASN A 273 -9.87 3.80 2.17
CA ASN A 273 -10.79 4.52 3.04
C ASN A 273 -10.00 5.51 3.89
N HIS A 274 -10.54 6.69 4.12
CA HIS A 274 -9.93 7.75 4.92
C HIS A 274 -10.69 7.97 6.22
N ILE A 275 -9.99 8.36 7.28
CA ILE A 275 -10.62 8.69 8.57
C ILE A 275 -11.40 9.99 8.50
N ALA A 276 -12.33 10.18 9.43
CA ALA A 276 -13.07 11.43 9.59
C ALA A 276 -12.13 12.60 9.90
N GLY A 277 -12.39 13.75 9.26
CA GLY A 277 -11.57 14.96 9.40
C GLY A 277 -10.34 15.02 8.51
N ASP A 278 -10.17 14.02 7.63
CA ASP A 278 -9.09 14.03 6.63
C ASP A 278 -9.33 15.00 5.47
N GLY A 279 -10.58 15.37 5.23
CA GLY A 279 -10.98 16.20 4.09
C GLY A 279 -11.10 15.45 2.75
N ARG A 280 -10.62 14.21 2.66
CA ARG A 280 -10.76 13.33 1.50
C ARG A 280 -11.63 12.10 1.78
N GLU A 281 -12.46 12.14 2.84
CA GLU A 281 -13.27 11.00 3.29
C GLU A 281 -14.14 10.43 2.18
N TYR A 282 -14.65 11.29 1.31
CA TYR A 282 -15.52 10.93 0.18
C TYR A 282 -14.85 11.20 -1.17
N VAL A 283 -13.52 11.14 -1.22
CA VAL A 283 -12.76 11.04 -2.46
C VAL A 283 -12.45 9.56 -2.68
N ILE A 284 -13.22 8.95 -3.57
CA ILE A 284 -13.17 7.50 -3.79
C ILE A 284 -12.83 7.21 -5.24
N THR A 285 -11.86 6.34 -5.45
CA THR A 285 -11.40 5.86 -6.76
C THR A 285 -11.57 4.35 -6.84
N ASP A 286 -11.74 3.82 -8.05
CA ASP A 286 -11.76 2.37 -8.28
C ASP A 286 -10.58 1.71 -7.57
N ILE A 287 -10.85 0.67 -6.78
CA ILE A 287 -9.85 0.03 -5.92
C ILE A 287 -8.68 -0.58 -6.70
N THR A 288 -8.88 -0.85 -8.00
CA THR A 288 -7.84 -1.40 -8.88
C THR A 288 -7.02 -0.30 -9.57
N ALA A 289 -7.32 0.98 -9.32
CA ALA A 289 -6.60 2.08 -9.93
C ALA A 289 -5.10 2.04 -9.56
N GLN A 290 -4.26 2.25 -10.56
CA GLN A 290 -2.81 2.22 -10.41
C GLN A 290 -2.17 3.46 -11.00
N LYS A 291 -1.37 4.15 -10.18
CA LYS A 291 -0.51 5.24 -10.62
C LYS A 291 0.72 4.65 -11.32
N LEU A 292 0.95 5.06 -12.54
CA LEU A 292 2.07 4.61 -13.37
C LEU A 292 2.95 5.80 -13.75
N ARG A 293 4.24 5.54 -13.87
CA ARG A 293 5.24 6.52 -14.27
C ARG A 293 6.41 5.87 -14.99
N SER A 294 7.29 6.70 -15.55
CA SER A 294 8.60 6.30 -16.05
C SER A 294 9.56 6.03 -14.89
N GLU A 295 10.36 4.96 -15.01
CA GLU A 295 11.33 4.53 -14.01
C GLU A 295 12.65 4.15 -14.72
N ASP A 296 13.54 5.14 -14.93
CA ASP A 296 14.86 4.86 -15.51
C ASP A 296 15.68 3.94 -14.60
N GLY A 297 16.37 2.99 -15.20
CA GLY A 297 17.19 2.01 -14.48
C GLY A 297 16.42 0.83 -13.89
N ARG A 298 15.10 0.73 -14.16
CA ARG A 298 14.28 -0.35 -13.62
C ARG A 298 14.65 -1.71 -14.21
N PHE A 299 14.70 -2.74 -13.36
CA PHE A 299 14.78 -4.14 -13.77
C PHE A 299 13.44 -4.62 -14.39
N ILE A 300 13.51 -5.28 -15.54
CA ILE A 300 12.36 -5.91 -16.22
C ILE A 300 12.74 -7.34 -16.59
N LYS A 301 11.81 -8.29 -16.44
CA LYS A 301 12.04 -9.70 -16.78
C LYS A 301 10.85 -10.33 -17.45
N ASP A 302 11.06 -10.83 -18.68
CA ASP A 302 10.09 -11.58 -19.49
C ASP A 302 8.73 -10.88 -19.67
N VAL A 303 8.70 -9.54 -19.82
CA VAL A 303 7.47 -8.76 -20.03
C VAL A 303 7.23 -8.59 -21.52
N ASP A 304 6.00 -8.85 -21.97
CA ASP A 304 5.57 -8.57 -23.35
C ASP A 304 5.25 -7.08 -23.50
N ILE A 305 6.22 -6.31 -23.99
CA ILE A 305 6.05 -4.86 -24.25
C ILE A 305 5.67 -4.56 -25.71
N SER A 306 5.38 -5.58 -26.51
CA SER A 306 5.09 -5.44 -27.96
C SER A 306 3.85 -4.60 -28.27
N LEU A 307 2.97 -4.41 -27.27
CA LEU A 307 1.86 -3.47 -27.39
C LEU A 307 2.32 -2.03 -27.68
N PHE A 308 3.51 -1.66 -27.18
CA PHE A 308 4.07 -0.31 -27.30
C PHE A 308 5.41 -0.23 -28.01
N ILE A 309 6.22 -1.29 -27.96
CA ILE A 309 7.60 -1.25 -28.48
C ILE A 309 7.83 -2.48 -29.35
N ASN A 310 8.15 -2.22 -30.64
CA ASN A 310 8.38 -3.26 -31.65
C ASN A 310 9.60 -2.92 -32.49
N ASP A 311 10.12 -3.89 -33.20
CA ASP A 311 11.15 -3.74 -34.24
C ASP A 311 12.38 -2.94 -33.77
N LEU A 312 12.88 -3.27 -32.57
CA LEU A 312 14.07 -2.63 -32.03
C LEU A 312 15.28 -2.78 -32.97
N PRO A 313 16.06 -1.72 -33.26
CA PRO A 313 17.23 -1.79 -34.14
C PRO A 313 18.27 -2.83 -33.73
N ASN A 314 18.37 -3.11 -32.42
CA ASN A 314 19.27 -4.10 -31.84
C ASN A 314 18.68 -5.52 -31.85
N LYS A 315 17.50 -5.73 -32.45
CA LYS A 315 16.77 -7.00 -32.56
C LYS A 315 16.49 -7.69 -31.21
N LYS A 316 16.46 -6.95 -30.11
CA LYS A 316 16.02 -7.49 -28.80
C LYS A 316 14.55 -7.88 -28.86
N ASP A 317 14.23 -8.98 -28.21
CA ASP A 317 12.87 -9.51 -28.12
C ASP A 317 11.99 -8.58 -27.27
N THR A 318 10.89 -8.12 -27.84
CA THR A 318 9.89 -7.25 -27.17
C THR A 318 8.71 -8.05 -26.63
N TYR A 319 8.50 -9.27 -27.08
CA TYR A 319 7.49 -10.20 -26.53
C TYR A 319 7.95 -10.83 -25.20
N ARG A 320 9.25 -10.89 -24.97
CA ARG A 320 9.87 -11.38 -23.72
C ARG A 320 10.99 -10.43 -23.28
N CYS A 321 10.63 -9.16 -23.18
CA CYS A 321 11.59 -8.14 -22.83
C CYS A 321 12.21 -8.37 -21.46
N SER A 322 13.54 -8.40 -21.43
CA SER A 322 14.34 -8.54 -20.22
C SER A 322 15.50 -7.55 -20.26
N THR A 323 15.65 -6.77 -19.21
CA THR A 323 16.76 -5.81 -19.06
C THR A 323 17.05 -5.52 -17.60
N GLU A 324 18.32 -5.33 -17.27
CA GLU A 324 18.76 -4.92 -15.93
C GLU A 324 18.59 -3.41 -15.71
N ASP A 325 18.48 -2.65 -16.81
CA ASP A 325 18.54 -1.19 -16.83
C ASP A 325 17.61 -0.68 -17.95
N ALA A 326 16.34 -0.53 -17.65
CA ALA A 326 15.34 -0.07 -18.62
C ALA A 326 15.38 1.45 -18.78
N SER A 327 15.24 1.93 -20.02
CA SER A 327 14.95 3.35 -20.26
C SER A 327 13.55 3.73 -19.76
N GLY A 328 13.29 5.02 -19.63
CA GLY A 328 11.99 5.52 -19.20
C GLY A 328 10.82 5.00 -20.04
N SER A 329 10.94 4.99 -21.37
CA SER A 329 9.90 4.46 -22.27
C SER A 329 9.69 2.96 -22.08
N THR A 330 10.77 2.19 -21.95
CA THR A 330 10.70 0.74 -21.76
C THR A 330 10.07 0.39 -20.40
N SER A 331 10.46 1.11 -19.35
CA SER A 331 9.90 0.90 -18.00
C SER A 331 8.42 1.27 -17.93
N GLN A 332 8.01 2.32 -18.64
CA GLN A 332 6.62 2.75 -18.66
C GLN A 332 5.75 1.78 -19.48
N ALA A 333 6.22 1.31 -20.64
CA ALA A 333 5.57 0.25 -21.41
C ALA A 333 5.36 -1.01 -20.56
N ALA A 334 6.43 -1.46 -19.88
CA ALA A 334 6.35 -2.61 -18.98
C ALA A 334 5.38 -2.35 -17.82
N GLY A 335 5.40 -1.16 -17.22
CA GLY A 335 4.50 -0.79 -16.12
C GLY A 335 3.02 -0.88 -16.49
N ILE A 336 2.64 -0.46 -17.72
CA ILE A 336 1.26 -0.60 -18.22
C ILE A 336 0.89 -2.07 -18.38
N VAL A 337 1.72 -2.87 -19.03
CA VAL A 337 1.46 -4.30 -19.24
C VAL A 337 1.37 -5.06 -17.91
N GLU A 338 2.25 -4.76 -16.98
CA GLU A 338 2.23 -5.32 -15.63
C GLU A 338 0.97 -4.90 -14.84
N GLY A 339 0.50 -3.66 -15.05
CA GLY A 339 -0.77 -3.18 -14.51
C GLY A 339 -1.97 -3.92 -15.09
N MET A 340 -1.96 -4.20 -16.40
CA MET A 340 -2.97 -5.05 -17.06
C MET A 340 -2.98 -6.46 -16.44
N GLU A 341 -1.81 -7.07 -16.28
CA GLU A 341 -1.66 -8.40 -15.67
C GLU A 341 -2.13 -8.43 -14.20
N ALA A 342 -1.93 -7.32 -13.46
CA ALA A 342 -2.43 -7.16 -12.09
C ALA A 342 -3.95 -6.94 -12.01
N GLY A 343 -4.64 -6.82 -13.15
CA GLY A 343 -6.08 -6.59 -13.24
C GLY A 343 -6.50 -5.15 -12.91
N SER A 344 -5.62 -4.18 -13.16
CA SER A 344 -5.97 -2.75 -13.04
C SER A 344 -6.97 -2.35 -14.12
N ARG A 345 -8.01 -1.60 -13.72
CA ARG A 345 -9.04 -1.08 -14.62
C ARG A 345 -8.97 0.43 -14.82
N VAL A 346 -8.10 1.08 -14.08
CA VAL A 346 -7.88 2.53 -14.17
C VAL A 346 -6.38 2.81 -14.05
N PHE A 347 -5.83 3.52 -15.02
CA PHE A 347 -4.48 4.05 -14.95
C PHE A 347 -4.51 5.54 -14.64
N LEU A 348 -3.69 5.94 -13.67
CA LEU A 348 -3.44 7.32 -13.31
C LEU A 348 -2.07 7.70 -13.85
N LEU A 349 -2.02 8.70 -14.72
CA LEU A 349 -0.80 9.14 -15.39
C LEU A 349 -0.59 10.64 -15.19
N ASP A 350 0.67 11.04 -15.07
CA ASP A 350 1.07 12.43 -15.05
C ASP A 350 2.15 12.64 -16.12
N GLU A 351 1.91 13.57 -17.04
CA GLU A 351 2.84 13.89 -18.13
C GLU A 351 4.24 14.23 -17.59
N ASP A 352 4.30 14.95 -16.48
CA ASP A 352 5.57 15.40 -15.87
C ASP A 352 6.43 14.25 -15.33
N THR A 353 5.82 13.12 -14.99
CA THR A 353 6.51 11.92 -14.48
C THR A 353 6.59 10.79 -15.50
N SER A 354 6.17 11.05 -16.71
CA SER A 354 6.12 10.09 -17.82
C SER A 354 7.25 10.34 -18.83
N ALA A 355 7.65 9.30 -19.56
CA ALA A 355 8.61 9.45 -20.65
C ALA A 355 7.93 10.14 -21.85
N THR A 356 8.39 11.33 -22.21
CA THR A 356 7.75 12.17 -23.24
C THR A 356 7.55 11.43 -24.56
N ASN A 357 8.59 10.74 -25.05
CA ASN A 357 8.54 9.98 -26.31
C ASN A 357 7.64 8.74 -26.26
N PHE A 358 7.34 8.24 -25.07
CA PHE A 358 6.37 7.18 -24.85
C PHE A 358 4.94 7.74 -24.83
N MET A 359 4.73 8.92 -24.26
CA MET A 359 3.39 9.49 -24.11
C MET A 359 2.84 10.02 -25.42
N VAL A 360 3.64 10.81 -26.11
CA VAL A 360 3.23 11.50 -27.34
C VAL A 360 4.43 11.65 -28.28
N ARG A 361 4.16 11.73 -29.55
CA ARG A 361 5.14 12.06 -30.56
C ARG A 361 4.74 13.35 -31.25
N ASP A 362 5.64 14.30 -31.27
CA ASP A 362 5.46 15.58 -31.93
C ASP A 362 5.20 15.41 -33.43
N SER A 363 4.22 16.16 -33.97
CA SER A 363 3.79 16.05 -35.37
C SER A 363 4.89 16.41 -36.36
N PHE A 364 5.79 17.34 -35.99
CA PHE A 364 6.93 17.70 -36.85
C PHE A 364 7.97 16.57 -36.85
N MET A 365 8.28 16.00 -35.71
CA MET A 365 9.15 14.82 -35.61
C MET A 365 8.63 13.64 -36.43
N GLN A 366 7.31 13.44 -36.46
CA GLN A 366 6.68 12.40 -37.29
C GLN A 366 6.85 12.59 -38.79
N GLN A 367 6.96 13.83 -39.25
CA GLN A 367 7.22 14.14 -40.67
C GLN A 367 8.69 13.92 -41.05
N VAL A 368 9.61 14.17 -40.11
CA VAL A 368 11.06 14.05 -40.34
C VAL A 368 11.53 12.58 -40.23
N ILE A 369 11.01 11.84 -39.26
CA ILE A 369 11.39 10.44 -39.03
C ILE A 369 10.20 9.55 -39.36
N SER A 370 10.36 8.67 -40.37
CA SER A 370 9.29 7.76 -40.78
C SER A 370 8.89 6.78 -39.68
N ARG A 371 7.64 6.35 -39.68
CA ARG A 371 7.06 5.37 -38.74
C ARG A 371 7.86 4.07 -38.70
N GLU A 372 8.35 3.60 -39.82
CA GLU A 372 9.12 2.36 -39.96
C GLU A 372 10.45 2.35 -39.17
N LYS A 373 10.97 3.54 -38.84
CA LYS A 373 12.19 3.73 -38.05
C LYS A 373 11.92 3.99 -36.57
N GLU A 374 10.64 4.06 -36.19
CA GLU A 374 10.24 4.36 -34.82
C GLU A 374 9.70 3.11 -34.13
N PRO A 375 10.45 2.53 -33.21
CA PRO A 375 10.03 1.32 -32.50
C PRO A 375 8.91 1.56 -31.47
N ILE A 376 8.67 2.83 -31.06
CA ILE A 376 7.69 3.15 -30.01
C ILE A 376 6.35 3.54 -30.65
N THR A 377 5.28 2.85 -30.26
CA THR A 377 3.90 3.28 -30.45
C THR A 377 3.52 4.11 -29.23
N PRO A 378 3.27 5.42 -29.37
CA PRO A 378 2.97 6.29 -28.24
C PRO A 378 1.69 5.86 -27.49
N PHE A 379 1.63 6.17 -26.20
CA PHE A 379 0.45 5.94 -25.36
C PHE A 379 -0.80 6.62 -25.97
N LEU A 380 -0.63 7.82 -26.52
CA LEU A 380 -1.69 8.54 -27.24
C LEU A 380 -2.42 7.68 -28.29
N GLU A 381 -1.69 6.87 -29.03
CA GLU A 381 -2.24 6.02 -30.09
C GLU A 381 -2.85 4.70 -29.56
N ARG A 382 -2.60 4.35 -28.28
CA ARG A 382 -3.06 3.10 -27.63
C ARG A 382 -4.15 3.31 -26.58
N ALA A 383 -4.33 4.53 -26.11
CA ALA A 383 -5.24 4.79 -24.99
C ALA A 383 -6.68 4.38 -25.29
N GLU A 384 -7.18 4.61 -26.51
CA GLU A 384 -8.51 4.18 -26.95
C GLU A 384 -8.61 2.64 -26.97
N ASP A 385 -7.60 1.94 -27.51
CA ASP A 385 -7.55 0.47 -27.52
C ASP A 385 -7.57 -0.10 -26.10
N LEU A 386 -6.84 0.52 -25.16
CA LEU A 386 -6.83 0.10 -23.75
C LEU A 386 -8.23 0.21 -23.12
N PHE A 387 -8.98 1.24 -23.46
CA PHE A 387 -10.35 1.39 -22.97
C PHE A 387 -11.31 0.44 -23.71
N GLU A 388 -11.36 0.48 -25.02
CA GLU A 388 -12.36 -0.25 -25.81
C GLU A 388 -12.15 -1.78 -25.80
N LYS A 389 -10.88 -2.24 -25.84
CA LYS A 389 -10.54 -3.66 -25.96
C LYS A 389 -10.13 -4.32 -24.66
N ALA A 390 -9.52 -3.56 -23.73
CA ALA A 390 -9.10 -4.07 -22.44
C ALA A 390 -9.96 -3.58 -21.26
N GLY A 391 -10.88 -2.63 -21.47
CA GLY A 391 -11.76 -2.09 -20.43
C GLY A 391 -11.01 -1.24 -19.39
N ILE A 392 -9.88 -0.64 -19.77
CA ILE A 392 -9.01 0.13 -18.87
C ILE A 392 -9.19 1.62 -19.12
N SER A 393 -9.75 2.31 -18.16
CA SER A 393 -9.88 3.76 -18.18
C SER A 393 -8.56 4.46 -17.83
N THR A 394 -8.40 5.68 -18.31
CA THR A 394 -7.21 6.50 -18.05
C THR A 394 -7.61 7.86 -17.48
N ILE A 395 -6.98 8.28 -16.39
CA ILE A 395 -7.00 9.65 -15.91
C ILE A 395 -5.59 10.20 -16.11
N LEU A 396 -5.46 11.16 -17.02
CA LEU A 396 -4.18 11.75 -17.41
C LEU A 396 -4.12 13.22 -17.02
N VAL A 397 -3.11 13.61 -16.28
CA VAL A 397 -2.74 15.02 -16.08
C VAL A 397 -1.79 15.42 -17.20
N ALA A 398 -2.15 16.45 -17.97
CA ALA A 398 -1.30 17.00 -19.02
C ALA A 398 -1.14 18.50 -18.84
N GLY A 399 0.08 18.98 -19.07
CA GLY A 399 0.46 20.39 -18.95
C GLY A 399 1.00 21.00 -20.23
N SER A 400 1.56 20.19 -21.13
CA SER A 400 2.31 20.67 -22.29
C SER A 400 1.76 20.18 -23.64
N SER A 401 1.23 18.96 -23.73
CA SER A 401 0.78 18.40 -25.03
C SER A 401 -0.71 18.58 -25.28
N GLY A 402 -1.05 19.29 -26.35
CA GLY A 402 -2.41 19.43 -26.85
C GLY A 402 -2.95 18.18 -27.57
N ALA A 403 -2.11 17.23 -27.93
CA ALA A 403 -2.51 16.03 -28.67
C ALA A 403 -3.53 15.17 -27.92
N PHE A 404 -3.45 15.13 -26.60
CA PHE A 404 -4.36 14.34 -25.76
C PHE A 404 -5.82 14.80 -25.78
N PHE A 405 -6.10 16.05 -26.18
CA PHE A 405 -7.49 16.53 -26.34
C PHE A 405 -8.27 15.72 -27.36
N HIS A 406 -7.61 15.15 -28.36
CA HIS A 406 -8.26 14.42 -29.46
C HIS A 406 -8.83 13.07 -29.00
N ILE A 407 -8.18 12.41 -28.03
CA ILE A 407 -8.58 11.10 -27.53
C ILE A 407 -9.42 11.18 -26.25
N ALA A 408 -9.50 12.35 -25.61
CA ALA A 408 -10.17 12.50 -24.32
C ALA A 408 -11.70 12.46 -24.48
N ASP A 409 -12.36 11.61 -23.70
CA ASP A 409 -13.83 11.61 -23.57
C ASP A 409 -14.30 12.76 -22.68
N THR A 410 -13.54 13.07 -21.63
CA THR A 410 -13.80 14.13 -20.66
C THR A 410 -12.57 15.00 -20.50
N VAL A 411 -12.73 16.33 -20.50
CA VAL A 411 -11.64 17.28 -20.29
C VAL A 411 -11.99 18.22 -19.14
N ILE A 412 -11.20 18.16 -18.08
CA ILE A 412 -11.33 18.96 -16.85
C ILE A 412 -10.18 19.96 -16.81
N GLN A 413 -10.50 21.26 -16.86
CA GLN A 413 -9.52 22.31 -16.63
C GLN A 413 -9.51 22.68 -15.14
N MET A 414 -8.33 22.64 -14.52
CA MET A 414 -8.13 23.23 -13.19
C MET A 414 -7.84 24.72 -13.35
N ASP A 415 -8.66 25.56 -12.79
CA ASP A 415 -8.48 27.00 -12.76
C ASP A 415 -8.59 27.53 -11.31
N ASN A 416 -7.49 28.03 -10.77
CA ASN A 416 -7.41 28.49 -9.38
C ASN A 416 -8.01 27.47 -8.38
N TYR A 417 -7.63 26.21 -8.53
CA TYR A 417 -8.04 25.04 -7.72
C TYR A 417 -9.51 24.61 -7.92
N VAL A 418 -10.24 25.23 -8.85
CA VAL A 418 -11.62 24.86 -9.19
C VAL A 418 -11.63 24.09 -10.51
N PRO A 419 -12.23 22.90 -10.58
CA PRO A 419 -12.36 22.16 -11.83
C PRO A 419 -13.50 22.78 -12.70
N VAL A 420 -13.24 22.88 -13.98
CA VAL A 420 -14.19 23.33 -15.01
C VAL A 420 -14.22 22.29 -16.11
N ASP A 421 -15.41 21.81 -16.48
CA ASP A 421 -15.57 20.95 -17.65
C ASP A 421 -15.48 21.78 -18.94
N ILE A 422 -14.42 21.53 -19.68
CA ILE A 422 -14.18 22.16 -20.99
C ILE A 422 -14.29 21.17 -22.16
N THR A 423 -14.89 20.02 -21.96
CA THR A 423 -14.96 18.93 -22.94
C THR A 423 -15.53 19.41 -24.28
N ARG A 424 -16.66 20.13 -24.26
CA ARG A 424 -17.29 20.66 -25.49
C ARG A 424 -16.38 21.64 -26.21
N LYS A 425 -15.74 22.55 -25.47
CA LYS A 425 -14.80 23.54 -26.04
C LYS A 425 -13.59 22.85 -26.66
N ALA A 426 -13.01 21.87 -25.94
CA ALA A 426 -11.87 21.11 -26.43
C ALA A 426 -12.20 20.35 -27.73
N LYS A 427 -13.31 19.61 -27.75
CA LYS A 427 -13.74 18.87 -28.95
C LYS A 427 -14.01 19.78 -30.15
N ALA A 428 -14.62 20.94 -29.94
CA ALA A 428 -14.84 21.92 -31.00
C ALA A 428 -13.51 22.46 -31.60
N LEU A 429 -12.52 22.71 -30.75
CA LEU A 429 -11.19 23.14 -31.19
C LEU A 429 -10.44 22.01 -31.94
N CYS A 430 -10.52 20.78 -31.45
CA CYS A 430 -9.90 19.62 -32.10
C CYS A 430 -10.41 19.44 -33.55
N ALA A 431 -11.67 19.74 -33.82
CA ALA A 431 -12.21 19.69 -35.18
C ALA A 431 -11.51 20.67 -36.15
N SER A 432 -10.98 21.79 -35.64
CA SER A 432 -10.23 22.78 -36.42
C SER A 432 -8.72 22.46 -36.54
N TYR A 433 -8.22 21.57 -35.74
CA TYR A 433 -6.81 21.15 -35.69
C TYR A 433 -6.69 19.63 -35.74
N PRO A 434 -7.04 18.96 -36.86
CA PRO A 434 -7.03 17.51 -36.93
C PRO A 434 -5.62 16.95 -36.68
N LEU A 435 -5.52 15.87 -35.91
CA LEU A 435 -4.29 15.08 -35.84
C LEU A 435 -4.05 14.37 -37.18
N ASN A 436 -2.79 14.27 -37.59
CA ASN A 436 -2.43 13.44 -38.74
C ASN A 436 -2.86 11.99 -38.43
N ASP A 437 -3.65 11.41 -39.35
CA ASP A 437 -4.30 10.11 -39.20
C ASP A 437 -3.26 8.98 -39.23
N ARG A 438 -2.63 8.70 -38.07
CA ARG A 438 -1.70 7.58 -37.90
C ARG A 438 -2.28 6.64 -36.89
N LYS A 439 -2.78 5.50 -37.36
CA LYS A 439 -3.29 4.44 -36.51
C LYS A 439 -2.15 3.59 -35.95
N ALA A 440 -2.24 3.25 -34.64
CA ALA A 440 -1.39 2.24 -34.04
C ALA A 440 -1.49 0.90 -34.82
N PRO A 441 -0.47 0.05 -34.77
CA PRO A 441 -0.60 -1.35 -35.22
C PRO A 441 -1.80 -2.03 -34.58
N GLU A 442 -2.29 -3.12 -35.18
CA GLU A 442 -3.41 -3.87 -34.61
C GLU A 442 -3.17 -4.23 -33.13
N TYR A 443 -4.22 -4.08 -32.31
CA TYR A 443 -4.14 -4.37 -30.90
C TYR A 443 -4.08 -5.88 -30.66
N HIS A 444 -3.08 -6.32 -29.93
CA HIS A 444 -2.98 -7.68 -29.40
C HIS A 444 -2.84 -7.60 -27.88
N ALA A 445 -3.65 -8.39 -27.15
CA ALA A 445 -3.51 -8.45 -25.71
C ALA A 445 -2.12 -9.00 -25.36
N PRO A 446 -1.36 -8.33 -24.47
CA PRO A 446 -0.05 -8.80 -24.07
C PRO A 446 -0.11 -10.21 -23.45
N ALA A 447 0.87 -11.03 -23.77
CA ALA A 447 0.93 -12.38 -23.25
C ALA A 447 1.35 -12.39 -21.77
N SER A 448 0.57 -13.09 -20.93
CA SER A 448 0.85 -13.25 -19.49
C SER A 448 1.42 -14.66 -19.21
N HIS A 449 2.63 -14.91 -19.65
CA HIS A 449 3.29 -16.23 -19.54
C HIS A 449 4.57 -16.20 -18.69
N ARG A 450 4.71 -15.23 -17.81
CA ARG A 450 5.94 -15.05 -17.03
C ARG A 450 6.10 -16.12 -15.96
N ILE A 451 6.86 -17.17 -16.30
CA ILE A 451 7.22 -18.20 -15.33
C ILE A 451 8.24 -17.63 -14.34
N MET A 452 7.97 -17.81 -13.05
CA MET A 452 8.90 -17.44 -12.00
C MET A 452 9.99 -18.50 -11.86
N THR A 453 11.22 -18.15 -12.25
CA THR A 453 12.35 -19.08 -12.17
C THR A 453 12.76 -19.33 -10.71
N LYS A 454 13.06 -20.59 -10.38
CA LYS A 454 13.57 -20.96 -9.07
C LYS A 454 14.99 -20.42 -8.92
N VAL A 455 15.25 -19.71 -7.83
CA VAL A 455 16.62 -19.32 -7.45
C VAL A 455 17.38 -20.61 -7.13
N ALA A 456 18.40 -20.95 -7.92
CA ALA A 456 19.30 -22.03 -7.54
C ALA A 456 19.95 -21.67 -6.20
N PRO A 457 20.01 -22.59 -5.22
CA PRO A 457 20.79 -22.34 -4.02
C PRO A 457 22.20 -21.94 -4.47
N ALA A 458 22.71 -20.82 -3.92
CA ALA A 458 24.06 -20.41 -4.23
C ALA A 458 24.99 -21.61 -4.02
N ALA A 459 25.64 -22.07 -5.07
CA ALA A 459 26.67 -23.11 -5.02
C ALA A 459 27.89 -22.52 -4.31
N GLY A 460 27.83 -22.40 -3.01
CA GLY A 460 28.83 -21.78 -2.14
C GLY A 460 28.90 -22.54 -0.83
N GLY A 461 29.29 -23.79 -0.89
CA GLY A 461 29.76 -24.50 0.29
C GLY A 461 30.96 -23.72 0.87
N LYS A 462 30.89 -23.28 2.13
CA LYS A 462 32.09 -22.80 2.82
C LYS A 462 33.12 -23.90 2.79
N LYS A 463 34.27 -23.60 2.19
CA LYS A 463 35.43 -24.49 2.28
C LYS A 463 35.86 -24.54 3.74
N ASP A 464 36.13 -25.73 4.26
CA ASP A 464 36.79 -25.87 5.55
C ASP A 464 38.26 -25.40 5.45
N TYR A 465 38.93 -25.38 6.57
CA TYR A 465 40.36 -25.00 6.65
C TYR A 465 41.28 -25.81 5.72
N TYR A 466 40.83 -27.01 5.29
CA TYR A 466 41.54 -27.91 4.41
C TYR A 466 41.07 -27.84 2.94
N GLY A 467 40.15 -26.91 2.60
CA GLY A 467 39.70 -26.71 1.22
C GLY A 467 38.57 -27.65 0.77
N HIS A 468 38.03 -28.50 1.62
CA HIS A 468 36.90 -29.36 1.32
C HIS A 468 35.58 -28.63 1.43
N PHE A 469 34.67 -28.79 0.46
CA PHE A 469 33.32 -28.26 0.52
C PHE A 469 32.52 -29.01 1.59
N LYS A 470 32.15 -28.33 2.69
CA LYS A 470 31.15 -28.88 3.58
C LYS A 470 29.82 -28.92 2.87
N ALA A 471 29.24 -30.09 2.73
CA ALA A 471 27.85 -30.23 2.31
C ALA A 471 26.96 -29.40 3.26
N GLN A 472 26.24 -28.42 2.73
CA GLN A 472 25.27 -27.69 3.52
C GLN A 472 24.08 -28.62 3.80
N GLU A 473 23.99 -29.11 5.02
CA GLU A 473 22.88 -29.97 5.47
C GLU A 473 21.53 -29.26 5.58
N LYS A 474 21.51 -27.93 5.52
CA LYS A 474 20.26 -27.13 5.52
C LYS A 474 20.38 -25.97 4.53
N PRO A 475 19.35 -25.71 3.71
CA PRO A 475 19.33 -24.52 2.87
C PRO A 475 19.46 -23.27 3.76
N GLU A 476 20.36 -22.36 3.37
CA GLU A 476 20.55 -21.11 4.10
C GLU A 476 19.22 -20.34 4.08
N ARG A 477 18.69 -20.01 5.28
CA ARG A 477 17.42 -19.32 5.42
C ARG A 477 17.51 -17.94 4.78
N LEU A 478 16.61 -17.65 3.86
CA LEU A 478 16.57 -16.39 3.14
C LEU A 478 16.32 -15.23 4.13
N LYS A 479 17.27 -14.30 4.22
CA LYS A 479 17.17 -13.12 5.10
C LYS A 479 16.57 -11.95 4.34
N THR A 480 15.73 -11.20 5.02
CA THR A 480 15.17 -9.94 4.51
C THR A 480 15.57 -8.78 5.42
N LYS A 481 15.74 -7.59 4.84
CA LYS A 481 16.01 -6.35 5.56
C LYS A 481 15.19 -5.22 4.94
N ILE A 482 14.36 -4.58 5.74
CA ILE A 482 13.49 -3.48 5.31
C ILE A 482 14.25 -2.16 5.30
N HIS A 483 14.02 -1.34 4.28
CA HIS A 483 14.59 0.00 4.08
C HIS A 483 13.48 1.07 4.11
N GLY A 484 12.63 1.02 5.13
CA GLY A 484 11.48 1.91 5.25
C GLY A 484 10.35 1.56 4.27
N LYS A 485 9.69 2.57 3.70
CA LYS A 485 8.62 2.40 2.71
C LYS A 485 9.18 2.05 1.33
N ASP A 486 10.36 2.54 1.01
CA ASP A 486 10.91 2.61 -0.34
C ASP A 486 11.49 1.29 -0.86
N GLY A 487 11.57 0.24 -0.03
CA GLY A 487 12.04 -1.06 -0.48
C GLY A 487 12.65 -1.94 0.59
N PHE A 488 13.24 -3.04 0.17
CA PHE A 488 13.88 -4.01 1.06
C PHE A 488 14.91 -4.86 0.30
N SER A 489 15.80 -5.50 1.06
CA SER A 489 16.69 -6.53 0.51
C SER A 489 16.18 -7.93 0.87
N ILE A 490 16.32 -8.87 -0.07
CA ILE A 490 16.05 -10.29 0.11
C ILE A 490 17.28 -11.09 -0.36
N GLY A 491 17.98 -11.73 0.57
CA GLY A 491 19.31 -12.26 0.31
C GLY A 491 20.28 -11.14 -0.10
N LYS A 492 20.79 -11.21 -1.33
CA LYS A 492 21.67 -10.19 -1.94
C LYS A 492 20.95 -9.26 -2.92
N GLN A 493 19.66 -9.48 -3.15
CA GLN A 493 18.88 -8.73 -4.12
C GLN A 493 18.13 -7.58 -3.44
N GLU A 494 18.10 -6.43 -4.08
CA GLU A 494 17.27 -5.31 -3.68
C GLU A 494 15.97 -5.28 -4.47
N VAL A 495 14.87 -4.94 -3.77
CA VAL A 495 13.56 -4.66 -4.35
C VAL A 495 13.27 -3.20 -4.09
N ASP A 496 13.37 -2.40 -5.14
CA ASP A 496 13.14 -0.95 -5.09
C ASP A 496 11.66 -0.65 -5.32
N LEU A 497 11.00 -0.06 -4.33
CA LEU A 497 9.58 0.30 -4.35
C LEU A 497 9.33 1.81 -4.31
N ARG A 498 10.37 2.66 -4.45
CA ARG A 498 10.26 4.13 -4.36
C ARG A 498 9.21 4.71 -5.29
N TYR A 499 9.01 4.11 -6.43
CA TYR A 499 8.07 4.56 -7.45
C TYR A 499 6.72 3.80 -7.43
N VAL A 500 6.47 2.98 -6.41
CA VAL A 500 5.15 2.42 -6.13
C VAL A 500 4.43 3.41 -5.20
N GLU A 501 3.95 4.51 -5.80
CA GLU A 501 3.52 5.72 -5.08
C GLU A 501 2.33 5.49 -4.14
N GLN A 502 1.50 4.47 -4.42
CA GLN A 502 0.32 4.11 -3.63
C GLN A 502 0.61 3.26 -2.38
N LEU A 503 1.87 2.90 -2.11
CA LEU A 503 2.27 2.39 -0.81
C LEU A 503 2.21 3.54 0.22
N LEU A 504 1.58 3.29 1.35
CA LEU A 504 1.38 4.30 2.39
C LEU A 504 2.51 4.30 3.42
N ASP A 505 2.91 3.12 3.88
CA ASP A 505 3.91 3.01 4.94
C ASP A 505 4.80 1.75 4.85
N GLY A 506 5.82 1.70 5.72
CA GLY A 506 6.78 0.60 5.76
C GLY A 506 6.18 -0.74 6.21
N GLU A 507 4.98 -0.77 6.81
CA GLU A 507 4.34 -2.02 7.20
C GLU A 507 3.79 -2.77 5.99
N GLN A 508 3.32 -2.05 4.94
CA GLN A 508 2.99 -2.67 3.67
C GLN A 508 4.24 -3.23 2.99
N THR A 509 5.36 -2.49 3.01
CA THR A 509 6.65 -2.96 2.49
C THR A 509 7.15 -4.19 3.25
N GLN A 510 6.97 -4.23 4.56
CA GLN A 510 7.30 -5.40 5.37
C GLN A 510 6.44 -6.61 4.99
N THR A 511 5.15 -6.41 4.74
CA THR A 511 4.26 -7.46 4.26
C THR A 511 4.69 -7.96 2.87
N LEU A 512 4.98 -7.05 1.94
CA LEU A 512 5.47 -7.41 0.59
C LEU A 512 6.77 -8.24 0.66
N SER A 513 7.70 -7.86 1.54
CA SER A 513 8.93 -8.61 1.78
C SER A 513 8.67 -10.02 2.30
N ALA A 514 7.72 -10.18 3.22
CA ALA A 514 7.34 -11.47 3.78
C ALA A 514 6.60 -12.34 2.75
N LEU A 515 5.71 -11.75 1.94
CA LEU A 515 5.02 -12.43 0.84
C LEU A 515 6.00 -12.93 -0.22
N LEU A 516 6.93 -12.08 -0.65
CA LEU A 516 7.96 -12.46 -1.62
C LEU A 516 8.86 -13.57 -1.06
N LYS A 517 9.30 -13.44 0.19
CA LYS A 517 10.08 -14.48 0.85
C LYS A 517 9.33 -15.82 0.88
N TYR A 518 8.07 -15.80 1.30
CA TYR A 518 7.22 -17.00 1.31
C TYR A 518 7.09 -17.62 -0.09
N ALA A 519 6.88 -16.78 -1.11
CA ALA A 519 6.77 -17.24 -2.49
C ALA A 519 8.09 -17.89 -2.97
N VAL A 520 9.24 -17.26 -2.72
CA VAL A 520 10.56 -17.78 -3.09
C VAL A 520 10.82 -19.12 -2.40
N GLU A 521 10.46 -19.27 -1.14
CA GLU A 521 10.71 -20.49 -0.37
C GLU A 521 9.72 -21.62 -0.67
N LYS A 522 8.45 -21.30 -1.06
CA LYS A 522 7.36 -22.28 -1.07
C LYS A 522 6.60 -22.40 -2.39
N LEU A 523 6.52 -21.34 -3.20
CA LEU A 523 5.63 -21.30 -4.36
C LEU A 523 6.38 -21.25 -5.70
N ILE A 524 7.53 -20.59 -5.76
CA ILE A 524 8.34 -20.46 -6.97
C ILE A 524 9.05 -21.79 -7.21
N ASP A 525 8.59 -22.53 -8.22
CA ASP A 525 9.08 -23.87 -8.57
C ASP A 525 9.69 -23.97 -9.97
N GLY A 526 9.70 -22.85 -10.73
CA GLY A 526 10.15 -22.80 -12.12
C GLY A 526 9.11 -23.28 -13.13
N LYS A 527 7.86 -23.47 -12.71
CA LYS A 527 6.74 -23.90 -13.56
C LYS A 527 5.56 -22.93 -13.48
N ARG A 528 5.30 -22.40 -12.29
CA ARG A 528 4.18 -21.48 -12.06
C ARG A 528 4.48 -20.10 -12.63
N THR A 529 3.44 -19.51 -13.22
CA THR A 529 3.43 -18.13 -13.66
C THR A 529 3.30 -17.17 -12.48
N LEU A 530 3.66 -15.90 -12.70
CA LEU A 530 3.46 -14.86 -11.68
C LEU A 530 1.98 -14.71 -11.26
N PRO A 531 0.98 -14.68 -12.17
CA PRO A 531 -0.42 -14.64 -11.79
C PRO A 531 -0.84 -15.80 -10.90
N GLU A 532 -0.45 -17.03 -11.21
CA GLU A 532 -0.76 -18.21 -10.39
C GLU A 532 -0.18 -18.10 -8.98
N ILE A 533 1.06 -17.61 -8.85
CA ILE A 533 1.71 -17.42 -7.55
C ILE A 533 0.98 -16.36 -6.73
N VAL A 534 0.63 -15.22 -7.36
CA VAL A 534 -0.09 -14.14 -6.68
C VAL A 534 -1.48 -14.60 -6.25
N GLU A 535 -2.18 -15.35 -7.07
CA GLU A 535 -3.50 -15.89 -6.72
C GLU A 535 -3.43 -16.84 -5.51
N LEU A 536 -2.47 -17.76 -5.50
CA LEU A 536 -2.23 -18.66 -4.36
C LEU A 536 -1.91 -17.89 -3.06
N LEU A 537 -1.14 -16.79 -3.16
CA LEU A 537 -0.88 -15.92 -2.01
C LEU A 537 -2.17 -15.24 -1.51
N TYR A 538 -3.02 -14.76 -2.43
CA TYR A 538 -4.28 -14.11 -2.07
C TYR A 538 -5.32 -15.07 -1.50
N GLU A 539 -5.43 -16.29 -2.01
CA GLU A 539 -6.26 -17.34 -1.41
C GLU A 539 -5.82 -17.61 0.03
N LYS A 540 -4.51 -17.65 0.26
CA LYS A 540 -3.96 -17.85 1.60
C LYS A 540 -4.19 -16.64 2.51
N LEU A 541 -3.99 -15.43 2.01
CA LEU A 541 -4.34 -14.19 2.72
C LEU A 541 -5.83 -14.13 3.07
N LYS A 542 -6.71 -14.55 2.18
CA LYS A 542 -8.15 -14.57 2.41
C LYS A 542 -8.54 -15.58 3.49
N LYS A 543 -7.87 -16.74 3.53
CA LYS A 543 -8.17 -17.84 4.46
C LYS A 543 -7.56 -17.62 5.85
N GLU A 544 -6.31 -17.17 5.91
CA GLU A 544 -5.50 -17.14 7.14
C GLU A 544 -5.14 -15.70 7.58
N GLY A 545 -5.51 -14.68 6.76
CA GLY A 545 -5.10 -13.30 6.99
C GLY A 545 -3.58 -13.14 6.90
N LEU A 546 -3.05 -12.07 7.49
CA LEU A 546 -1.60 -11.84 7.56
C LEU A 546 -0.87 -12.81 8.51
N ALA A 547 -1.61 -13.64 9.26
CA ALA A 547 -1.06 -14.55 10.26
C ALA A 547 -0.15 -15.64 9.66
N PHE A 548 -0.41 -16.10 8.41
CA PHE A 548 0.41 -17.13 7.78
C PHE A 548 1.84 -16.70 7.49
N LEU A 549 2.12 -15.41 7.48
CA LEU A 549 3.47 -14.85 7.30
C LEU A 549 4.33 -14.96 8.56
N ALA A 550 3.71 -15.36 9.69
CA ALA A 550 4.38 -15.41 10.96
C ALA A 550 5.28 -16.64 11.10
N GLU A 551 6.54 -16.43 11.45
CA GLU A 551 7.47 -17.48 11.82
C GLU A 551 7.48 -17.66 13.35
N GLY A 552 6.46 -18.38 13.85
CA GLY A 552 6.32 -18.72 15.27
C GLY A 552 5.47 -17.77 16.12
N TYR A 553 5.41 -16.49 15.83
CA TYR A 553 4.47 -15.53 16.43
C TYR A 553 4.16 -14.42 15.42
N ILE A 554 2.97 -13.84 15.53
CA ILE A 554 2.56 -12.73 14.68
C ILE A 554 3.13 -11.44 15.27
N SER A 555 3.94 -10.73 14.49
CA SER A 555 4.49 -9.42 14.88
C SER A 555 3.47 -8.30 14.65
N CYS A 556 3.54 -7.23 15.43
CA CYS A 556 3.09 -5.92 15.03
C CYS A 556 3.95 -5.47 13.84
N GLY A 557 3.38 -4.75 12.87
CA GLY A 557 4.16 -4.16 11.78
C GLY A 557 3.91 -4.78 10.40
N TYR A 558 2.82 -5.51 10.22
CA TYR A 558 2.30 -5.89 8.90
C TYR A 558 1.02 -5.11 8.59
N ALA A 559 0.93 -4.59 7.37
CA ALA A 559 -0.29 -3.99 6.82
C ALA A 559 -0.60 -4.60 5.45
N MET A 560 -1.88 -4.77 5.14
CA MET A 560 -2.34 -5.43 3.92
C MET A 560 -2.02 -4.56 2.69
N PRO A 561 -1.21 -5.04 1.72
CA PRO A 561 -1.05 -4.41 0.41
C PRO A 561 -2.18 -4.84 -0.52
N ARG A 562 -2.49 -4.04 -1.55
CA ARG A 562 -3.38 -4.47 -2.63
C ARG A 562 -2.64 -5.43 -3.59
N LYS A 563 -3.42 -6.08 -4.44
CA LYS A 563 -2.89 -7.00 -5.47
C LYS A 563 -1.90 -6.30 -6.39
N GLN A 564 -2.17 -5.06 -6.75
CA GLN A 564 -1.32 -4.22 -7.59
C GLN A 564 0.08 -4.00 -6.98
N GLU A 565 0.18 -3.73 -5.68
CA GLU A 565 1.47 -3.57 -5.00
C GLU A 565 2.22 -4.91 -4.88
N VAL A 566 1.51 -6.04 -4.74
CA VAL A 566 2.14 -7.37 -4.77
C VAL A 566 2.75 -7.63 -6.13
N TYR A 567 2.01 -7.39 -7.23
CA TYR A 567 2.58 -7.50 -8.58
C TYR A 567 3.77 -6.56 -8.77
N ALA A 568 3.65 -5.30 -8.37
CA ALA A 568 4.73 -4.32 -8.46
C ALA A 568 6.00 -4.77 -7.72
N CYS A 569 5.85 -5.38 -6.54
CA CYS A 569 6.96 -5.93 -5.77
C CYS A 569 7.63 -7.10 -6.49
N PHE A 570 6.85 -8.07 -6.98
CA PHE A 570 7.38 -9.24 -7.68
C PHE A 570 8.05 -8.86 -9.01
N ASN A 571 7.54 -7.86 -9.70
CA ASN A 571 8.10 -7.33 -10.95
C ASN A 571 9.47 -6.66 -10.74
N ARG A 572 9.73 -6.12 -9.56
CA ARG A 572 11.00 -5.47 -9.21
C ARG A 572 12.00 -6.39 -8.51
N TYR A 573 11.61 -7.63 -8.24
CA TYR A 573 12.52 -8.62 -7.71
C TYR A 573 13.46 -9.13 -8.80
N ARG A 574 14.75 -8.76 -8.69
CA ARG A 574 15.79 -9.24 -9.60
C ARG A 574 16.00 -10.74 -9.39
N ARG A 575 15.60 -11.50 -10.36
CA ARG A 575 15.80 -12.95 -10.38
C ARG A 575 17.13 -13.24 -11.06
N PRO A 576 17.92 -14.20 -10.53
CA PRO A 576 19.13 -14.64 -11.22
C PRO A 576 18.80 -15.28 -12.56
#